data_d56beb79f0914fdf26f583f6fea0de67
#
_entry.id   d56beb79f0914fdf26f583f6fea0de67
#
_cell.length_a   1.000
_cell.length_b   1.000
_cell.length_c   1.000
_cell.angle_alpha   90.00
_cell.angle_beta   90.00
_cell.angle_gamma   90.00
#
_symmetry.space_group_name_H-M   'P 1'
#
loop_
_entity.id
_entity.type
_entity.pdbx_description
1 polymer ?
#
loop_
_entity_poly.entity_id
_entity_poly.type
_entity_poly.pdbx_seq_one_letter_code
_entity_poly.pdbx_strand_id
1 'polypeptide(L)'
;DAEDQARLEREENARKSGNVEELEKSWSEKYTRREAELNGMLEQERGTLSTQIRDLTVGRTATDIASALAIPGSAEALMPHIERRLSVEQRDGKPVVVVLDKQGKLSASSLDELKAEFANNTAFAPLIAGSKASGGGAGGAGNGGGAALKRSEMTSVAKREFITKNGQDAYLKLPK
;
A
#
# COMPACT_ATOMS: atom_id res chain seq x y z
N ASP A 1 42.19 4.34 -21.25
CA ASP A 1 41.30 4.09 -22.37
C ASP A 1 41.92 4.63 -23.67
N ALA A 2 41.85 3.89 -24.81
CA ALA A 2 42.55 4.27 -26.06
C ALA A 2 42.12 5.67 -26.56
N GLU A 3 40.84 6.03 -26.39
CA GLU A 3 40.34 7.36 -26.76
C GLU A 3 40.93 8.47 -25.87
N ASP A 4 41.11 8.23 -24.59
CA ASP A 4 41.71 9.19 -23.68
C ASP A 4 43.21 9.40 -23.98
N GLN A 5 43.93 8.35 -24.34
CA GLN A 5 45.34 8.43 -24.78
C GLN A 5 45.43 9.25 -26.08
N ALA A 6 44.61 8.95 -27.09
CA ALA A 6 44.60 9.67 -28.37
C ALA A 6 44.23 11.14 -28.18
N ARG A 7 43.40 11.48 -27.20
CA ARG A 7 43.08 12.89 -26.87
C ARG A 7 44.25 13.60 -26.20
N LEU A 8 44.91 12.94 -25.23
CA LEU A 8 46.09 13.50 -24.55
C LEU A 8 47.21 13.79 -25.55
N GLU A 9 47.46 12.89 -26.50
CA GLU A 9 48.45 13.08 -27.56
C GLU A 9 48.08 14.28 -28.45
N ARG A 10 46.81 14.45 -28.81
CA ARG A 10 46.33 15.61 -29.57
C ARG A 10 46.51 16.91 -28.79
N GLU A 11 46.14 16.93 -27.51
CA GLU A 11 46.36 18.12 -26.66
C GLU A 11 47.81 18.49 -26.53
N GLU A 12 48.71 17.49 -26.37
CA GLU A 12 50.13 17.73 -26.27
C GLU A 12 50.74 18.27 -27.59
N ASN A 13 50.28 17.73 -28.73
CA ASN A 13 50.72 18.22 -30.04
C ASN A 13 50.15 19.62 -30.32
N ALA A 14 48.91 19.92 -29.96
CA ALA A 14 48.30 21.24 -30.07
C ALA A 14 49.03 22.30 -29.20
N ARG A 15 49.44 21.92 -28.00
CA ARG A 15 50.28 22.80 -27.13
C ARG A 15 51.65 23.09 -27.75
N LYS A 16 52.29 22.07 -28.33
CA LYS A 16 53.60 22.24 -28.97
C LYS A 16 53.52 23.06 -30.24
N SER A 17 52.45 23.00 -31.00
CA SER A 17 52.21 23.77 -32.21
C SER A 17 51.58 25.14 -31.97
N GLY A 18 51.14 25.46 -30.76
CA GLY A 18 50.40 26.69 -30.43
C GLY A 18 48.98 26.76 -31.02
N ASN A 19 48.38 25.61 -31.35
CA ASN A 19 47.05 25.53 -31.93
C ASN A 19 45.97 25.66 -30.82
N VAL A 20 45.53 26.90 -30.60
CA VAL A 20 44.56 27.24 -29.56
C VAL A 20 43.17 26.64 -29.84
N GLU A 21 42.74 26.62 -31.10
CA GLU A 21 41.44 26.09 -31.50
C GLU A 21 41.29 24.59 -31.18
N GLU A 22 42.36 23.84 -31.40
CA GLU A 22 42.36 22.39 -31.11
C GLU A 22 42.36 22.09 -29.60
N LEU A 23 43.00 22.94 -28.81
CA LEU A 23 42.96 22.87 -27.34
C LEU A 23 41.56 23.22 -26.83
N GLU A 24 40.94 24.27 -27.32
CA GLU A 24 39.59 24.68 -26.93
C GLU A 24 38.57 23.58 -27.26
N LYS A 25 38.68 23.00 -28.47
CA LYS A 25 37.83 21.87 -28.87
C LYS A 25 37.98 20.68 -27.96
N SER A 26 39.21 20.27 -27.65
CA SER A 26 39.50 19.16 -26.77
C SER A 26 38.95 19.38 -25.33
N TRP A 27 39.09 20.60 -24.83
CA TRP A 27 38.54 20.96 -23.52
C TRP A 27 37.03 21.01 -23.53
N SER A 28 36.41 21.55 -24.57
CA SER A 28 34.94 21.57 -24.74
C SER A 28 34.38 20.13 -24.74
N GLU A 29 34.99 19.24 -25.52
CA GLU A 29 34.62 17.83 -25.56
C GLU A 29 34.75 17.15 -24.17
N LYS A 30 35.85 17.45 -23.45
CA LYS A 30 36.06 16.94 -22.09
C LYS A 30 35.00 17.43 -21.11
N TYR A 31 34.67 18.75 -21.16
CA TYR A 31 33.65 19.30 -20.28
C TYR A 31 32.27 18.72 -20.59
N THR A 32 31.89 18.63 -21.86
CA THR A 32 30.60 18.05 -22.26
C THR A 32 30.48 16.58 -21.84
N ARG A 33 31.55 15.80 -22.01
CA ARG A 33 31.58 14.40 -21.56
C ARG A 33 31.45 14.31 -20.05
N ARG A 34 32.20 15.15 -19.30
CA ARG A 34 32.14 15.16 -17.85
C ARG A 34 30.78 15.61 -17.32
N GLU A 35 30.17 16.58 -17.96
CA GLU A 35 28.82 17.04 -17.65
C GLU A 35 27.79 15.92 -17.88
N ALA A 36 27.87 15.21 -19.00
CA ALA A 36 27.01 14.08 -19.28
C ALA A 36 27.19 12.94 -18.26
N GLU A 37 28.42 12.63 -17.88
CA GLU A 37 28.71 11.62 -16.83
C GLU A 37 28.10 12.03 -15.48
N LEU A 38 28.32 13.28 -15.07
CA LEU A 38 27.77 13.77 -13.79
C LEU A 38 26.26 13.81 -13.78
N ASN A 39 25.64 14.23 -14.87
CA ASN A 39 24.19 14.22 -15.01
C ASN A 39 23.64 12.78 -14.98
N GLY A 40 24.31 11.84 -15.65
CA GLY A 40 23.95 10.44 -15.62
C GLY A 40 24.03 9.84 -14.19
N MET A 41 25.12 10.12 -13.46
CA MET A 41 25.25 9.69 -12.07
C MET A 41 24.19 10.31 -11.17
N LEU A 42 23.90 11.61 -11.34
CA LEU A 42 22.88 12.32 -10.57
C LEU A 42 21.49 11.73 -10.78
N GLU A 43 21.12 11.45 -12.03
CA GLU A 43 19.82 10.84 -12.35
C GLU A 43 19.72 9.40 -11.81
N GLN A 44 20.80 8.64 -11.89
CA GLN A 44 20.85 7.29 -11.31
C GLN A 44 20.68 7.34 -9.79
N GLU A 45 21.40 8.24 -9.10
CA GLU A 45 21.30 8.39 -7.65
C GLU A 45 19.90 8.86 -7.22
N ARG A 46 19.35 9.84 -7.93
CA ARG A 46 17.96 10.29 -7.69
C ARG A 46 16.95 9.18 -7.88
N GLY A 47 17.10 8.37 -8.94
CA GLY A 47 16.24 7.22 -9.19
C GLY A 47 16.30 6.20 -8.06
N THR A 48 17.52 5.87 -7.62
CA THR A 48 17.75 4.93 -6.50
C THR A 48 17.14 5.44 -5.19
N LEU A 49 17.41 6.69 -4.84
CA LEU A 49 16.87 7.31 -3.62
C LEU A 49 15.34 7.41 -3.68
N SER A 50 14.78 7.77 -4.82
CA SER A 50 13.32 7.84 -5.01
C SER A 50 12.66 6.48 -4.80
N THR A 51 13.25 5.42 -5.36
CA THR A 51 12.78 4.04 -5.15
C THR A 51 12.86 3.64 -3.69
N GLN A 52 14.00 3.88 -3.03
CA GLN A 52 14.16 3.56 -1.60
C GLN A 52 13.16 4.32 -0.72
N ILE A 53 12.95 5.61 -0.98
CA ILE A 53 11.95 6.40 -0.25
C ILE A 53 10.55 5.81 -0.44
N ARG A 54 10.20 5.43 -1.67
CA ARG A 54 8.91 4.81 -1.96
C ARG A 54 8.75 3.48 -1.22
N ASP A 55 9.74 2.61 -1.28
CA ASP A 55 9.68 1.28 -0.63
C ASP A 55 9.58 1.42 0.89
N LEU A 56 10.33 2.34 1.49
CA LEU A 56 10.29 2.58 2.93
C LEU A 56 9.01 3.27 3.40
N THR A 57 8.34 4.04 2.57
CA THR A 57 7.14 4.81 2.94
C THR A 57 5.87 4.12 2.46
N VAL A 58 5.69 3.97 1.15
CA VAL A 58 4.50 3.34 0.55
C VAL A 58 4.44 1.85 0.91
N GLY A 59 5.55 1.13 0.74
CA GLY A 59 5.62 -0.31 1.05
C GLY A 59 5.26 -0.58 2.50
N ARG A 60 5.82 0.19 3.45
CA ARG A 60 5.48 0.06 4.87
C ARG A 60 4.01 0.39 5.14
N THR A 61 3.51 1.50 4.62
CA THR A 61 2.10 1.89 4.79
C THR A 61 1.15 0.84 4.20
N ALA A 62 1.47 0.29 3.03
CA ALA A 62 0.69 -0.77 2.41
C ALA A 62 0.70 -2.06 3.25
N THR A 63 1.86 -2.43 3.81
CA THR A 63 1.99 -3.56 4.72
C THR A 63 1.15 -3.36 5.98
N ASP A 64 1.19 -2.19 6.58
CA ASP A 64 0.41 -1.86 7.79
C ASP A 64 -1.09 -1.95 7.52
N ILE A 65 -1.56 -1.40 6.39
CA ILE A 65 -2.97 -1.48 5.98
C ILE A 65 -3.37 -2.92 5.65
N ALA A 66 -2.56 -3.63 4.87
CA ALA A 66 -2.84 -5.02 4.49
C ALA A 66 -2.90 -5.92 5.72
N SER A 67 -1.95 -5.80 6.64
CA SER A 67 -1.91 -6.60 7.88
C SER A 67 -3.09 -6.30 8.81
N ALA A 68 -3.59 -5.06 8.81
CA ALA A 68 -4.74 -4.69 9.60
C ALA A 68 -6.08 -5.19 9.03
N LEU A 69 -6.16 -5.42 7.72
CA LEU A 69 -7.37 -5.83 7.03
C LEU A 69 -7.43 -7.33 6.76
N ALA A 70 -6.29 -7.95 6.44
CA ALA A 70 -6.24 -9.31 5.93
C ALA A 70 -6.53 -10.37 7.00
N ILE A 71 -7.11 -11.47 6.57
CA ILE A 71 -7.05 -12.72 7.34
C ILE A 71 -5.60 -13.22 7.40
N PRO A 72 -5.23 -14.02 8.43
CA PRO A 72 -3.88 -14.56 8.53
C PRO A 72 -3.40 -15.22 7.23
N GLY A 73 -2.24 -14.79 6.73
CA GLY A 73 -1.63 -15.30 5.49
C GLY A 73 -2.08 -14.63 4.19
N SER A 74 -3.05 -13.72 4.21
CA SER A 74 -3.55 -13.06 2.97
C SER A 74 -3.05 -11.63 2.77
N ALA A 75 -2.26 -11.09 3.68
CA ALA A 75 -1.76 -9.71 3.60
C ALA A 75 -0.97 -9.45 2.31
N GLU A 76 -0.10 -10.37 1.91
CA GLU A 76 0.70 -10.25 0.69
C GLU A 76 -0.15 -10.14 -0.58
N ALA A 77 -1.30 -10.80 -0.62
CA ALA A 77 -2.22 -10.73 -1.75
C ALA A 77 -2.92 -9.36 -1.85
N LEU A 78 -3.09 -8.65 -0.73
CA LEU A 78 -3.69 -7.31 -0.69
C LEU A 78 -2.68 -6.20 -0.98
N MET A 79 -1.41 -6.37 -0.61
CA MET A 79 -0.38 -5.35 -0.71
C MET A 79 -0.29 -4.67 -2.09
N PRO A 80 -0.19 -5.38 -3.24
CA PRO A 80 -0.05 -4.75 -4.54
C PRO A 80 -1.25 -3.86 -4.92
N HIS A 81 -2.44 -4.22 -4.43
CA HIS A 81 -3.66 -3.44 -4.67
C HIS A 81 -3.68 -2.15 -3.85
N ILE A 82 -3.15 -2.19 -2.61
CA ILE A 82 -3.03 -1.02 -1.74
C ILE A 82 -1.91 -0.10 -2.24
N GLU A 83 -0.73 -0.65 -2.57
CA GLU A 83 0.40 0.12 -3.10
C GLU A 83 0.04 0.94 -4.34
N ARG A 84 -0.78 0.38 -5.23
CA ARG A 84 -1.26 1.09 -6.43
C ARG A 84 -2.11 2.32 -6.10
N ARG A 85 -2.67 2.38 -4.91
CA ARG A 85 -3.49 3.50 -4.41
C ARG A 85 -2.71 4.48 -3.55
N LEU A 86 -1.40 4.30 -3.41
CA LEU A 86 -0.52 5.13 -2.60
C LEU A 86 0.59 5.73 -3.46
N SER A 87 1.01 6.93 -3.09
CA SER A 87 2.16 7.61 -3.66
C SER A 87 2.90 8.39 -2.59
N VAL A 88 4.12 8.86 -2.91
CA VAL A 88 4.88 9.77 -2.06
C VAL A 88 4.87 11.16 -2.67
N GLU A 89 4.53 12.15 -1.87
CA GLU A 89 4.62 13.56 -2.20
C GLU A 89 5.58 14.24 -1.22
N GLN A 90 6.37 15.18 -1.71
CA GLN A 90 7.20 16.00 -0.84
C GLN A 90 6.40 17.21 -0.36
N ARG A 91 6.22 17.33 0.97
CA ARG A 91 5.61 18.49 1.62
C ARG A 91 6.59 19.02 2.67
N ASP A 92 6.96 20.27 2.53
CA ASP A 92 7.93 20.93 3.44
C ASP A 92 9.26 20.16 3.57
N GLY A 93 9.75 19.59 2.46
CA GLY A 93 10.98 18.80 2.42
C GLY A 93 10.90 17.41 3.06
N LYS A 94 9.70 16.96 3.45
CA LYS A 94 9.47 15.63 4.02
C LYS A 94 8.64 14.77 3.08
N PRO A 95 8.97 13.48 2.94
CA PRO A 95 8.14 12.56 2.19
C PRO A 95 6.86 12.25 2.98
N VAL A 96 5.71 12.46 2.35
CA VAL A 96 4.38 12.17 2.90
C VAL A 96 3.69 11.20 1.97
N VAL A 97 3.10 10.13 2.54
CA VAL A 97 2.28 9.20 1.77
C VAL A 97 0.93 9.83 1.51
N VAL A 98 0.51 9.81 0.26
CA VAL A 98 -0.77 10.35 -0.22
C VAL A 98 -1.57 9.26 -0.92
N VAL A 99 -2.89 9.39 -0.86
CA VAL A 99 -3.81 8.45 -1.49
C VAL A 99 -4.09 8.89 -2.93
N LEU A 100 -4.09 7.93 -3.85
CA LEU A 100 -4.49 8.11 -5.22
C LEU A 100 -5.94 7.61 -5.42
N ASP A 101 -6.66 8.18 -6.37
CA ASP A 101 -7.93 7.65 -6.83
C ASP A 101 -7.73 6.38 -7.70
N LYS A 102 -8.83 5.80 -8.19
CA LYS A 102 -8.79 4.61 -9.07
C LYS A 102 -8.15 4.88 -10.43
N GLN A 103 -8.01 6.13 -10.81
CA GLN A 103 -7.39 6.61 -12.04
C GLN A 103 -5.92 7.00 -11.85
N GLY A 104 -5.40 6.87 -10.63
CA GLY A 104 -4.01 7.20 -10.29
C GLY A 104 -3.74 8.69 -10.07
N LYS A 105 -4.77 9.51 -9.89
CA LYS A 105 -4.66 10.94 -9.56
C LYS A 105 -4.69 11.13 -8.05
N LEU A 106 -4.12 12.22 -7.57
CA LEU A 106 -4.17 12.60 -6.16
C LEU A 106 -5.62 12.71 -5.69
N SER A 107 -5.91 12.02 -4.59
CA SER A 107 -7.20 12.07 -3.91
C SER A 107 -7.11 12.90 -2.63
N ALA A 108 -8.21 13.51 -2.24
CA ALA A 108 -8.34 14.14 -0.93
C ALA A 108 -8.59 13.12 0.20
N SER A 109 -8.70 11.83 -0.13
CA SER A 109 -8.98 10.76 0.83
C SER A 109 -7.80 10.55 1.78
N SER A 110 -8.13 10.26 3.04
CA SER A 110 -7.17 9.85 4.06
C SER A 110 -6.79 8.37 3.93
N LEU A 111 -5.73 7.95 4.62
CA LEU A 111 -5.36 6.54 4.72
C LEU A 111 -6.46 5.69 5.39
N ASP A 112 -7.19 6.27 6.35
CA ASP A 112 -8.29 5.57 7.03
C ASP A 112 -9.48 5.36 6.09
N GLU A 113 -9.79 6.35 5.24
CA GLU A 113 -10.82 6.20 4.21
C GLU A 113 -10.44 5.16 3.15
N LEU A 114 -9.16 5.13 2.74
CA LEU A 114 -8.66 4.08 1.86
C LEU A 114 -8.81 2.70 2.50
N LYS A 115 -8.45 2.57 3.77
CA LYS A 115 -8.61 1.33 4.53
C LYS A 115 -10.07 0.90 4.60
N ALA A 116 -10.99 1.84 4.86
CA ALA A 116 -12.43 1.57 4.85
C ALA A 116 -12.94 1.18 3.45
N GLU A 117 -12.44 1.82 2.39
CA GLU A 117 -12.78 1.45 1.01
C GLU A 117 -12.39 -0.02 0.72
N PHE A 118 -11.18 -0.44 1.10
CA PHE A 118 -10.76 -1.83 0.93
C PHE A 118 -11.57 -2.79 1.79
N ALA A 119 -11.85 -2.44 3.05
CA ALA A 119 -12.65 -3.27 3.97
C ALA A 119 -14.06 -3.54 3.44
N ASN A 120 -14.66 -2.57 2.75
CA ASN A 120 -16.01 -2.67 2.20
C ASN A 120 -16.05 -3.20 0.76
N ASN A 121 -14.90 -3.45 0.14
CA ASN A 121 -14.84 -3.91 -1.23
C ASN A 121 -15.11 -5.42 -1.32
N THR A 122 -16.24 -5.80 -1.89
CA THR A 122 -16.66 -7.20 -2.04
C THR A 122 -15.69 -8.07 -2.83
N ALA A 123 -14.89 -7.48 -3.73
CA ALA A 123 -13.87 -8.20 -4.49
C ALA A 123 -12.75 -8.75 -3.60
N PHE A 124 -12.46 -8.10 -2.48
CA PHE A 124 -11.46 -8.52 -1.50
C PHE A 124 -12.04 -9.24 -0.28
N ALA A 125 -13.36 -9.44 -0.22
CA ALA A 125 -14.02 -10.08 0.90
C ALA A 125 -13.40 -11.44 1.33
N PRO A 126 -12.92 -12.30 0.41
CA PRO A 126 -12.26 -13.56 0.80
C PRO A 126 -10.90 -13.37 1.48
N LEU A 127 -10.26 -12.22 1.29
CA LEU A 127 -8.92 -11.92 1.81
C LEU A 127 -8.96 -11.08 3.09
N ILE A 128 -10.11 -10.48 3.41
CA ILE A 128 -10.26 -9.51 4.49
C ILE A 128 -10.90 -10.21 5.69
N ALA A 129 -10.33 -9.98 6.86
CA ALA A 129 -10.93 -10.38 8.12
C ALA A 129 -12.27 -9.64 8.23
N GLY A 130 -13.36 -10.38 8.23
CA GLY A 130 -14.68 -9.83 8.47
C GLY A 130 -14.62 -8.95 9.71
N SER A 131 -15.21 -7.75 9.67
CA SER A 131 -15.23 -6.87 10.82
C SER A 131 -15.74 -7.74 11.97
N LYS A 132 -14.96 -7.85 13.04
CA LYS A 132 -15.48 -8.30 14.31
C LYS A 132 -16.43 -7.21 14.78
N ALA A 133 -17.54 -7.09 14.05
CA ALA A 133 -18.68 -6.37 14.56
C ALA A 133 -19.00 -7.13 15.85
N SER A 134 -18.67 -6.53 16.94
CA SER A 134 -19.28 -6.77 18.23
C SER A 134 -20.78 -6.48 18.03
N GLY A 135 -21.41 -7.30 17.23
CA GLY A 135 -22.78 -7.19 16.83
C GLY A 135 -23.60 -7.95 17.83
N GLY A 136 -24.43 -7.23 18.51
CA GLY A 136 -25.62 -7.77 19.08
C GLY A 136 -26.32 -8.63 18.02
N GLY A 137 -26.60 -9.89 18.39
CA GLY A 137 -27.13 -10.92 17.54
C GLY A 137 -28.35 -10.48 16.76
N ALA A 138 -28.22 -10.45 15.48
CA ALA A 138 -29.33 -10.63 14.58
C ALA A 138 -29.50 -12.14 14.43
N GLY A 139 -30.53 -12.69 15.02
CA GLY A 139 -30.93 -14.08 14.84
C GLY A 139 -31.16 -14.37 13.37
N GLY A 140 -30.14 -14.91 12.69
CA GLY A 140 -30.29 -15.58 11.42
C GLY A 140 -30.98 -16.91 11.67
N ALA A 141 -32.22 -17.02 11.23
CA ALA A 141 -32.90 -18.29 11.08
C ALA A 141 -32.13 -19.17 10.08
N GLY A 142 -31.16 -19.92 10.54
CA GLY A 142 -30.47 -20.98 9.84
C GLY A 142 -30.88 -22.30 10.46
N ASN A 143 -31.79 -23.01 9.81
CA ASN A 143 -32.16 -24.38 10.09
C ASN A 143 -30.91 -25.25 10.06
N GLY A 144 -30.57 -25.88 11.18
CA GLY A 144 -29.48 -26.87 11.23
C GLY A 144 -29.14 -27.34 12.64
N GLY A 145 -29.76 -28.44 13.13
CA GLY A 145 -29.25 -29.27 14.19
C GLY A 145 -29.68 -28.89 15.61
N GLY A 146 -30.73 -29.50 16.09
CA GLY A 146 -31.33 -29.34 17.38
C GLY A 146 -30.44 -29.55 18.59
N ALA A 147 -30.07 -28.44 19.22
CA ALA A 147 -29.96 -28.44 20.67
C ALA A 147 -31.33 -27.97 21.19
N ALA A 148 -32.08 -28.87 21.80
CA ALA A 148 -33.39 -28.57 22.35
C ALA A 148 -33.25 -27.47 23.41
N LEU A 149 -33.83 -26.28 23.16
CA LEU A 149 -33.88 -25.18 24.10
C LEU A 149 -34.46 -25.65 25.41
N LYS A 150 -33.66 -25.64 26.49
CA LYS A 150 -34.10 -26.05 27.81
C LYS A 150 -34.56 -24.83 28.60
N ARG A 151 -35.70 -25.01 29.31
CA ARG A 151 -36.26 -23.95 30.17
C ARG A 151 -35.31 -23.48 31.26
N SER A 152 -34.49 -24.41 31.77
CA SER A 152 -33.53 -24.16 32.85
C SER A 152 -32.39 -23.22 32.40
N GLU A 153 -32.05 -23.22 31.13
CA GLU A 153 -30.93 -22.45 30.56
C GLU A 153 -31.34 -21.05 30.03
N MET A 154 -32.67 -20.78 30.03
CA MET A 154 -33.19 -19.52 29.53
C MET A 154 -33.14 -18.42 30.61
N THR A 155 -32.57 -17.25 30.24
CA THR A 155 -32.63 -16.06 31.08
C THR A 155 -34.07 -15.52 31.19
N SER A 156 -34.36 -14.69 32.20
CA SER A 156 -35.67 -14.10 32.42
C SER A 156 -36.19 -13.30 31.24
N VAL A 157 -35.28 -12.66 30.48
CA VAL A 157 -35.59 -11.90 29.27
C VAL A 157 -35.96 -12.85 28.13
N ALA A 158 -35.13 -13.88 27.88
CA ALA A 158 -35.36 -14.87 26.84
C ALA A 158 -36.68 -15.65 27.06
N LYS A 159 -37.06 -15.92 28.33
CA LYS A 159 -38.33 -16.53 28.66
C LYS A 159 -39.53 -15.66 28.27
N ARG A 160 -39.48 -14.36 28.57
CA ARG A 160 -40.54 -13.42 28.16
C ARG A 160 -40.67 -13.31 26.66
N GLU A 161 -39.55 -13.15 25.95
CA GLU A 161 -39.57 -13.05 24.48
C GLU A 161 -40.11 -14.33 23.84
N PHE A 162 -39.70 -15.50 24.34
CA PHE A 162 -40.18 -16.77 23.83
C PHE A 162 -41.71 -16.91 24.03
N ILE A 163 -42.21 -16.57 25.24
CA ILE A 163 -43.65 -16.63 25.55
C ILE A 163 -44.44 -15.64 24.71
N THR A 164 -43.92 -14.42 24.52
CA THR A 164 -44.58 -13.40 23.68
C THR A 164 -44.69 -13.85 22.23
N LYS A 165 -43.65 -14.53 21.73
CA LYS A 165 -43.57 -14.95 20.31
C LYS A 165 -44.29 -16.24 20.01
N ASN A 166 -44.25 -17.22 20.93
CA ASN A 166 -44.68 -18.60 20.67
C ASN A 166 -45.83 -19.02 21.58
N GLY A 167 -46.22 -18.22 22.52
CA GLY A 167 -47.23 -18.54 23.51
C GLY A 167 -46.72 -19.32 24.73
N GLN A 168 -47.48 -19.22 25.82
CA GLN A 168 -47.09 -19.90 27.10
C GLN A 168 -47.11 -21.42 27.00
N ASP A 169 -48.04 -21.98 26.23
CA ASP A 169 -48.13 -23.44 26.03
C ASP A 169 -46.91 -24.01 25.31
N ALA A 170 -46.36 -23.28 24.36
CA ALA A 170 -45.13 -23.68 23.66
C ALA A 170 -43.93 -23.63 24.60
N TYR A 171 -43.86 -22.65 25.50
CA TYR A 171 -42.84 -22.59 26.54
C TYR A 171 -42.90 -23.76 27.53
N LEU A 172 -44.13 -24.16 27.93
CA LEU A 172 -44.31 -25.26 28.86
C LEU A 172 -43.95 -26.64 28.28
N LYS A 173 -43.93 -26.77 26.97
CA LYS A 173 -43.52 -28.00 26.25
C LYS A 173 -42.02 -28.16 26.11
N LEU A 174 -41.23 -27.12 26.39
CA LEU A 174 -39.78 -27.20 26.36
C LEU A 174 -39.29 -28.11 27.54
N PRO A 175 -38.22 -28.88 27.33
CA PRO A 175 -37.61 -29.67 28.37
C PRO A 175 -37.08 -28.78 29.52
N LYS A 176 -37.09 -29.32 30.74
CA LYS A 176 -36.55 -28.61 31.92
C LYS A 176 -35.05 -28.48 31.88
#